data_0579d2f1d47863adf94d93d0b1798e42
#
_entry.id   0579d2f1d47863adf94d93d0b1798e42
#
_cell.length_a   1.000
_cell.length_b   1.000
_cell.length_c   1.000
_cell.angle_alpha   90.00
_cell.angle_beta   90.00
_cell.angle_gamma   90.00
#
_symmetry.space_group_name_H-M   'P 1'
#
loop_
_entity.id
_entity.type
_entity.pdbx_description
1 polymer ?
#
loop_
_entity_poly.entity_id
_entity_poly.type
_entity_poly.pdbx_seq_one_letter_code
_entity_poly.pdbx_strand_id
1 'polypeptide(L)'
;MDDKTLKAYKLSRYIVPIISFIVLCIMFINEDSSWITVALILSVIVFGLSFPSTWMSKKIYKFGSELESTFAKVSYYLLFLPILEFILFYLSYVLILFLGDKFIITKNNDLATALSQAFTVLFFVFVATVCIILPHIQAMVVIVIKHFLKEKNK
;
A
#
# COMPACT_ATOMS: atom_id res chain seq x y z
N MET A 1 17.64 -14.99 -6.16
CA MET A 1 16.36 -14.57 -6.79
C MET A 1 16.55 -14.67 -8.28
N ASP A 2 15.69 -15.39 -9.00
CA ASP A 2 15.82 -15.61 -10.42
C ASP A 2 15.52 -14.33 -11.24
N ASP A 3 16.01 -14.29 -12.47
CA ASP A 3 15.93 -13.11 -13.36
C ASP A 3 14.48 -12.74 -13.67
N LYS A 4 13.59 -13.74 -13.78
CA LYS A 4 12.15 -13.55 -13.98
C LYS A 4 11.50 -12.83 -12.78
N THR A 5 11.88 -13.19 -11.57
CA THR A 5 11.38 -12.54 -10.34
C THR A 5 11.88 -11.11 -10.26
N LEU A 6 13.13 -10.82 -10.63
CA LEU A 6 13.66 -9.46 -10.66
C LEU A 6 12.89 -8.58 -11.66
N LYS A 7 12.61 -9.12 -12.85
CA LYS A 7 11.81 -8.46 -13.89
C LYS A 7 10.39 -8.20 -13.41
N ALA A 8 9.76 -9.15 -12.73
CA ALA A 8 8.44 -9.01 -12.16
C ALA A 8 8.39 -7.88 -11.10
N TYR A 9 9.42 -7.74 -10.25
CA TYR A 9 9.51 -6.62 -9.31
C TYR A 9 9.68 -5.26 -9.98
N LYS A 10 10.48 -5.19 -11.05
CA LYS A 10 10.57 -3.93 -11.82
C LYS A 10 9.21 -3.53 -12.39
N LEU A 11 8.46 -4.49 -12.91
CA LEU A 11 7.15 -4.25 -13.50
C LEU A 11 6.08 -3.91 -12.45
N SER A 12 6.10 -4.55 -11.28
CA SER A 12 5.14 -4.28 -10.20
C SER A 12 5.16 -2.82 -9.71
N ARG A 13 6.32 -2.14 -9.76
CA ARG A 13 6.45 -0.72 -9.38
C ARG A 13 5.61 0.22 -10.25
N TYR A 14 5.29 -0.18 -11.47
CA TYR A 14 4.44 0.60 -12.38
C TYR A 14 3.00 0.11 -12.36
N ILE A 15 2.81 -1.21 -12.28
CA ILE A 15 1.46 -1.81 -12.29
C ILE A 15 0.68 -1.41 -11.04
N VAL A 16 1.30 -1.43 -9.85
CA VAL A 16 0.59 -1.14 -8.60
C VAL A 16 0.05 0.29 -8.55
N PRO A 17 0.80 1.37 -8.89
CA PRO A 17 0.25 2.72 -8.97
C PRO A 17 -0.86 2.87 -10.01
N ILE A 18 -0.74 2.20 -11.16
CA ILE A 18 -1.78 2.23 -12.21
C ILE A 18 -3.07 1.60 -11.69
N ILE A 19 -2.98 0.43 -11.07
CA ILE A 19 -4.14 -0.22 -10.45
C ILE A 19 -4.74 0.67 -9.36
N SER A 20 -3.91 1.28 -8.51
CA SER A 20 -4.34 2.21 -7.46
C SER A 20 -5.11 3.40 -8.07
N PHE A 21 -4.60 3.99 -9.15
CA PHE A 21 -5.28 5.09 -9.85
C PHE A 21 -6.64 4.65 -10.40
N ILE A 22 -6.72 3.50 -11.06
CA ILE A 22 -7.98 2.97 -11.60
C ILE A 22 -9.00 2.74 -10.48
N VAL A 23 -8.58 2.12 -9.37
CA VAL A 23 -9.46 1.87 -8.22
C VAL A 23 -9.97 3.18 -7.61
N LEU A 24 -9.10 4.17 -7.43
CA LEU A 24 -9.50 5.48 -6.92
C LEU A 24 -10.47 6.21 -7.87
N CYS A 25 -10.23 6.15 -9.19
CA CYS A 25 -11.16 6.71 -10.17
C CYS A 25 -12.53 6.02 -10.13
N ILE A 26 -12.58 4.70 -9.94
CA ILE A 26 -13.84 3.96 -9.81
C ILE A 26 -14.57 4.35 -8.51
N MET A 27 -13.84 4.52 -7.40
CA MET A 27 -14.44 4.92 -6.13
C MET A 27 -15.06 6.31 -6.18
N PHE A 28 -14.49 7.22 -6.97
CA PHE A 28 -14.94 8.61 -7.07
C PHE A 28 -15.68 8.93 -8.37
N ILE A 29 -16.19 7.92 -9.09
CA ILE A 29 -16.82 8.07 -10.42
C ILE A 29 -18.07 8.98 -10.39
N ASN A 30 -18.73 9.08 -9.25
CA ASN A 30 -19.93 9.89 -9.06
C ASN A 30 -19.66 11.27 -8.46
N GLU A 31 -18.39 11.59 -8.21
CA GLU A 31 -17.96 12.84 -7.59
C GLU A 31 -17.53 13.85 -8.65
N ASP A 32 -17.33 15.09 -8.24
CA ASP A 32 -16.87 16.15 -9.15
C ASP A 32 -15.49 15.86 -9.75
N SER A 33 -15.19 16.47 -10.90
CA SER A 33 -13.90 16.29 -11.61
C SER A 33 -12.66 16.60 -10.77
N SER A 34 -12.78 17.36 -9.68
CA SER A 34 -11.71 17.63 -8.72
C SER A 34 -11.14 16.35 -8.09
N TRP A 35 -11.95 15.30 -7.94
CA TRP A 35 -11.51 14.02 -7.38
C TRP A 35 -10.53 13.26 -8.27
N ILE A 36 -10.55 13.50 -9.58
CA ILE A 36 -9.56 12.92 -10.50
C ILE A 36 -8.16 13.44 -10.14
N THR A 37 -8.05 14.73 -9.82
CA THR A 37 -6.78 15.34 -9.39
C THR A 37 -6.30 14.72 -8.08
N VAL A 38 -7.20 14.50 -7.11
CA VAL A 38 -6.88 13.83 -5.84
C VAL A 38 -6.41 12.40 -6.11
N ALA A 39 -7.12 11.64 -6.93
CA ALA A 39 -6.74 10.27 -7.30
C ALA A 39 -5.34 10.22 -7.95
N LEU A 40 -5.02 11.19 -8.80
CA LEU A 40 -3.72 11.30 -9.44
C LEU A 40 -2.61 11.59 -8.42
N ILE A 41 -2.82 12.54 -7.52
CA ILE A 41 -1.86 12.87 -6.45
C ILE A 41 -1.60 11.65 -5.56
N LEU A 42 -2.66 10.98 -5.10
CA LEU A 42 -2.53 9.78 -4.28
C LEU A 42 -1.77 8.67 -5.00
N SER A 43 -2.00 8.47 -6.31
CA SER A 43 -1.30 7.47 -7.11
C SER A 43 0.17 7.81 -7.31
N VAL A 44 0.53 9.10 -7.41
CA VAL A 44 1.94 9.54 -7.43
C VAL A 44 2.62 9.23 -6.10
N ILE A 45 1.93 9.42 -4.97
CA ILE A 45 2.44 9.04 -3.64
C ILE A 45 2.67 7.52 -3.58
N VAL A 46 1.70 6.71 -4.02
CA VAL A 46 1.84 5.24 -4.10
C VAL A 46 3.02 4.85 -4.98
N PHE A 47 3.21 5.52 -6.12
CA PHE A 47 4.38 5.31 -6.98
C PHE A 47 5.68 5.58 -6.24
N GLY A 48 5.82 6.72 -5.57
CA GLY A 48 7.01 7.06 -4.78
C GLY A 48 7.30 6.01 -3.69
N LEU A 49 6.25 5.60 -2.95
CA LEU A 49 6.36 4.60 -1.89
C LEU A 49 6.61 3.17 -2.41
N SER A 50 6.32 2.87 -3.68
CA SER A 50 6.54 1.55 -4.27
C SER A 50 8.03 1.17 -4.36
N PHE A 51 8.93 2.14 -4.39
CA PHE A 51 10.38 1.90 -4.42
C PHE A 51 10.91 1.36 -3.08
N PRO A 52 10.73 2.06 -1.94
CA PRO A 52 11.16 1.54 -0.65
C PRO A 52 10.39 0.28 -0.24
N SER A 53 9.11 0.17 -0.56
CA SER A 53 8.30 -1.02 -0.23
C SER A 53 8.79 -2.30 -0.90
N THR A 54 9.49 -2.19 -2.04
CA THR A 54 10.06 -3.35 -2.76
C THR A 54 11.00 -4.18 -1.88
N TRP A 55 11.72 -3.57 -0.94
CA TRP A 55 12.60 -4.29 -0.03
C TRP A 55 11.81 -5.21 0.91
N MET A 56 10.74 -4.69 1.53
CA MET A 56 9.83 -5.48 2.38
C MET A 56 9.10 -6.54 1.58
N SER A 57 8.58 -6.17 0.41
CA SER A 57 7.89 -7.07 -0.50
C SER A 57 8.74 -8.27 -0.90
N LYS A 58 10.06 -8.08 -1.14
CA LYS A 58 10.99 -9.17 -1.41
C LYS A 58 11.12 -10.14 -0.24
N LYS A 59 11.14 -9.63 1.00
CA LYS A 59 11.17 -10.49 2.20
C LYS A 59 9.89 -11.29 2.34
N ILE A 60 8.72 -10.63 2.16
CA ILE A 60 7.41 -11.28 2.19
C ILE A 60 7.35 -12.40 1.13
N TYR A 61 7.73 -12.09 -0.10
CA TYR A 61 7.76 -13.06 -1.19
C TYR A 61 8.71 -14.23 -0.92
N LYS A 62 9.93 -13.94 -0.45
CA LYS A 62 10.92 -14.97 -0.13
C LYS A 62 10.37 -15.93 0.92
N PHE A 63 9.86 -15.41 2.04
CA PHE A 63 9.29 -16.23 3.10
C PHE A 63 8.12 -17.07 2.60
N GLY A 64 7.15 -16.47 1.90
CA GLY A 64 6.01 -17.20 1.34
C GLY A 64 6.43 -18.27 0.30
N SER A 65 7.52 -18.05 -0.46
CA SER A 65 8.01 -19.03 -1.42
C SER A 65 8.72 -20.23 -0.79
N GLU A 66 9.26 -20.06 0.42
CA GLU A 66 9.94 -21.12 1.19
C GLU A 66 8.95 -22.06 1.92
N LEU A 67 7.67 -21.69 2.04
CA LEU A 67 6.65 -22.56 2.62
C LEU A 67 6.43 -23.80 1.74
N GLU A 68 6.38 -24.98 2.35
CA GLU A 68 6.35 -26.25 1.61
C GLU A 68 4.99 -26.49 0.93
N SER A 69 3.89 -26.33 1.68
CA SER A 69 2.56 -26.65 1.18
C SER A 69 1.86 -25.46 0.50
N THR A 70 1.05 -25.76 -0.53
CA THR A 70 0.19 -24.76 -1.18
C THR A 70 -0.79 -24.13 -0.19
N PHE A 71 -1.34 -24.92 0.74
CA PHE A 71 -2.23 -24.42 1.78
C PHE A 71 -1.53 -23.41 2.70
N ALA A 72 -0.27 -23.71 3.12
CA ALA A 72 0.50 -22.78 3.95
C ALA A 72 0.79 -21.46 3.21
N LYS A 73 1.09 -21.49 1.90
CA LYS A 73 1.27 -20.29 1.07
C LYS A 73 0.00 -19.46 0.99
N VAL A 74 -1.13 -20.09 0.71
CA VAL A 74 -2.43 -19.40 0.62
C VAL A 74 -2.79 -18.78 1.97
N SER A 75 -2.66 -19.55 3.06
CA SER A 75 -2.94 -19.06 4.41
C SER A 75 -2.02 -17.90 4.81
N TYR A 76 -0.75 -17.94 4.41
CA TYR A 76 0.20 -16.86 4.67
C TYR A 76 -0.23 -15.56 3.99
N TYR A 77 -0.54 -15.59 2.70
CA TYR A 77 -0.88 -14.37 1.96
C TYR A 77 -2.30 -13.86 2.23
N LEU A 78 -3.27 -14.75 2.45
CA LEU A 78 -4.69 -14.35 2.58
C LEU A 78 -5.19 -14.21 4.02
N LEU A 79 -4.50 -14.80 4.99
CA LEU A 79 -4.91 -14.73 6.40
C LEU A 79 -3.86 -14.07 7.27
N PHE A 80 -2.65 -14.61 7.30
CA PHE A 80 -1.62 -14.14 8.23
C PHE A 80 -1.19 -12.69 7.94
N LEU A 81 -0.85 -12.37 6.69
CA LEU A 81 -0.44 -11.01 6.33
C LEU A 81 -1.54 -9.98 6.56
N PRO A 82 -2.79 -10.16 6.12
CA PRO A 82 -3.87 -9.20 6.40
C PRO A 82 -4.13 -8.99 7.89
N ILE A 83 -4.05 -10.03 8.72
CA ILE A 83 -4.18 -9.88 10.17
C ILE A 83 -3.03 -9.05 10.75
N LEU A 84 -1.80 -9.34 10.34
CA LEU A 84 -0.62 -8.56 10.75
C LEU A 84 -0.72 -7.11 10.30
N GLU A 85 -1.15 -6.87 9.06
CA GLU A 85 -1.37 -5.53 8.51
C GLU A 85 -2.43 -4.76 9.29
N PHE A 86 -3.53 -5.42 9.65
CA PHE A 86 -4.59 -4.82 10.48
C PHE A 86 -4.06 -4.40 11.85
N ILE A 87 -3.27 -5.25 12.51
CA ILE A 87 -2.64 -4.93 13.80
C ILE A 87 -1.68 -3.74 13.66
N LEU A 88 -0.83 -3.73 12.63
CA LEU A 88 0.11 -2.65 12.37
C LEU A 88 -0.62 -1.34 12.04
N PHE A 89 -1.69 -1.41 11.26
CA PHE A 89 -2.54 -0.27 10.97
C PHE A 89 -3.15 0.31 12.24
N TYR A 90 -3.73 -0.53 13.10
CA TYR A 90 -4.32 -0.09 14.35
C TYR A 90 -3.30 0.59 15.28
N LEU A 91 -2.12 -0.01 15.43
CA LEU A 91 -1.04 0.57 16.23
C LEU A 91 -0.56 1.89 15.66
N SER A 92 -0.40 1.99 14.33
CA SER A 92 -0.01 3.23 13.65
C SER A 92 -1.07 4.32 13.81
N TYR A 93 -2.34 3.98 13.70
CA TYR A 93 -3.45 4.88 13.90
C TYR A 93 -3.47 5.47 15.32
N VAL A 94 -3.35 4.61 16.34
CA VAL A 94 -3.29 5.05 17.75
C VAL A 94 -2.09 5.95 17.99
N LEU A 95 -0.92 5.60 17.43
CA LEU A 95 0.29 6.41 17.55
C LEU A 95 0.13 7.79 16.88
N ILE A 96 -0.44 7.84 15.69
CA ILE A 96 -0.67 9.10 14.95
C ILE A 96 -1.65 9.99 15.72
N LEU A 97 -2.72 9.43 16.28
CA LEU A 97 -3.65 10.18 17.11
C LEU A 97 -2.98 10.75 18.36
N PHE A 98 -2.18 9.94 19.05
CA PHE A 98 -1.45 10.37 20.24
C PHE A 98 -0.43 11.48 19.93
N LEU A 99 0.32 11.36 18.84
CA LEU A 99 1.25 12.40 18.41
C LEU A 99 0.50 13.64 17.90
N GLY A 100 -0.62 13.44 17.20
CA GLY A 100 -1.49 14.52 16.75
C GLY A 100 -2.00 15.37 17.91
N ASP A 101 -2.53 14.74 18.96
CA ASP A 101 -3.01 15.42 20.15
C ASP A 101 -1.89 16.23 20.86
N LYS A 102 -0.69 15.67 20.93
CA LYS A 102 0.43 16.32 21.63
C LYS A 102 1.16 17.40 20.83
N PHE A 103 1.30 17.23 19.52
CA PHE A 103 2.22 18.04 18.71
C PHE A 103 1.53 18.82 17.57
N ILE A 104 0.38 18.35 17.08
CA ILE A 104 -0.28 18.91 15.90
C ILE A 104 -1.52 19.72 16.32
N ILE A 105 -2.29 19.23 17.29
CA ILE A 105 -3.52 19.88 17.73
C ILE A 105 -3.16 20.93 18.80
N THR A 106 -2.82 22.12 18.34
CA THR A 106 -2.75 23.27 19.23
C THR A 106 -4.19 23.72 19.56
N LYS A 107 -4.43 24.13 20.83
CA LYS A 107 -5.75 24.63 21.31
C LYS A 107 -6.17 25.97 20.66
N ASN A 108 -6.07 26.09 19.36
CA ASN A 108 -6.57 27.27 18.64
C ASN A 108 -8.01 27.01 18.17
N ASN A 109 -8.95 27.88 18.58
CA ASN A 109 -10.37 27.78 18.25
C ASN A 109 -10.69 28.24 16.81
N ASP A 110 -9.69 28.40 15.94
CA ASP A 110 -9.91 28.79 14.55
C ASP A 110 -10.23 27.56 13.70
N LEU A 111 -11.38 27.59 13.01
CA LEU A 111 -11.88 26.51 12.17
C LEU A 111 -10.87 26.13 11.07
N ALA A 112 -10.20 27.11 10.46
CA ALA A 112 -9.22 26.86 9.40
C ALA A 112 -8.02 26.06 9.94
N THR A 113 -7.54 26.39 11.13
CA THR A 113 -6.45 25.68 11.81
C THR A 113 -6.88 24.25 12.17
N ALA A 114 -8.09 24.06 12.70
CA ALA A 114 -8.63 22.74 13.03
C ALA A 114 -8.76 21.84 11.79
N LEU A 115 -9.25 22.38 10.68
CA LEU A 115 -9.34 21.65 9.40
C LEU A 115 -7.95 21.26 8.88
N SER A 116 -6.98 22.18 8.89
CA SER A 116 -5.61 21.91 8.47
C SER A 116 -4.96 20.78 9.28
N GLN A 117 -5.18 20.78 10.60
CA GLN A 117 -4.69 19.74 11.50
C GLN A 117 -5.35 18.39 11.22
N ALA A 118 -6.67 18.35 11.00
CA ALA A 118 -7.39 17.14 10.64
C ALA A 118 -6.87 16.54 9.31
N PHE A 119 -6.66 17.39 8.30
CA PHE A 119 -6.04 16.95 7.03
C PHE A 119 -4.64 16.38 7.22
N THR A 120 -3.84 17.00 8.07
CA THR A 120 -2.49 16.52 8.36
C THR A 120 -2.52 15.13 9.01
N VAL A 121 -3.38 14.92 10.00
CA VAL A 121 -3.56 13.60 10.65
C VAL A 121 -4.03 12.55 9.64
N LEU A 122 -5.05 12.86 8.83
CA LEU A 122 -5.57 11.97 7.80
C LEU A 122 -4.49 11.61 6.76
N PHE A 123 -3.66 12.57 6.35
CA PHE A 123 -2.56 12.33 5.45
C PHE A 123 -1.53 11.33 6.02
N PHE A 124 -1.14 11.50 7.28
CA PHE A 124 -0.22 10.56 7.94
C PHE A 124 -0.83 9.17 8.09
N VAL A 125 -2.11 9.06 8.44
CA VAL A 125 -2.84 7.79 8.49
C VAL A 125 -2.83 7.12 7.11
N PHE A 126 -3.11 7.88 6.04
CA PHE A 126 -3.06 7.37 4.67
C PHE A 126 -1.67 6.84 4.30
N VAL A 127 -0.62 7.64 4.53
CA VAL A 127 0.77 7.22 4.23
C VAL A 127 1.15 5.98 5.02
N ALA A 128 0.83 5.91 6.31
CA ALA A 128 1.09 4.72 7.14
C ALA A 128 0.37 3.48 6.58
N THR A 129 -0.91 3.62 6.22
CA THR A 129 -1.70 2.55 5.62
C THR A 129 -1.06 2.03 4.34
N VAL A 130 -0.68 2.94 3.45
CA VAL A 130 0.00 2.59 2.19
C VAL A 130 1.34 1.88 2.46
N CYS A 131 2.15 2.37 3.39
CA CYS A 131 3.43 1.75 3.75
C CYS A 131 3.27 0.32 4.29
N ILE A 132 2.17 0.03 4.98
CA ILE A 132 1.90 -1.30 5.55
C ILE A 132 1.41 -2.25 4.46
N ILE A 133 0.42 -1.85 3.66
CA ILE A 133 -0.27 -2.72 2.70
C ILE A 133 0.51 -2.88 1.39
N LEU A 134 1.21 -1.85 0.94
CA LEU A 134 1.88 -1.83 -0.35
C LEU A 134 2.90 -2.95 -0.57
N PRO A 135 3.75 -3.34 0.41
CA PRO A 135 4.67 -4.46 0.25
C PRO A 135 3.98 -5.80 -0.02
N HIS A 136 2.82 -6.03 0.62
CA HIS A 136 2.02 -7.22 0.41
C HIS A 136 1.40 -7.25 -1.00
N ILE A 137 0.74 -6.16 -1.40
CA ILE A 137 0.18 -6.02 -2.74
C ILE A 137 1.26 -6.24 -3.81
N GLN A 138 2.44 -5.65 -3.65
CA GLN A 138 3.55 -5.86 -4.57
C GLN A 138 3.99 -7.33 -4.63
N ALA A 139 4.06 -8.03 -3.49
CA ALA A 139 4.42 -9.44 -3.46
C ALA A 139 3.39 -10.28 -4.22
N MET A 140 2.10 -10.02 -4.04
CA MET A 140 1.02 -10.72 -4.76
C MET A 140 1.07 -10.44 -6.27
N VAL A 141 1.23 -9.17 -6.67
CA VAL A 141 1.37 -8.77 -8.08
C VAL A 141 2.58 -9.48 -8.72
N VAL A 142 3.70 -9.61 -8.01
CA VAL A 142 4.88 -10.34 -8.49
C VAL A 142 4.57 -11.82 -8.73
N ILE A 143 3.79 -12.47 -7.85
CA ILE A 143 3.36 -13.87 -8.04
C ILE A 143 2.56 -14.00 -9.33
N VAL A 144 1.60 -13.11 -9.54
CA VAL A 144 0.74 -13.10 -10.75
C VAL A 144 1.58 -12.87 -12.02
N ILE A 145 2.42 -11.84 -12.04
CA ILE A 145 3.29 -11.54 -13.19
C ILE A 145 4.20 -12.73 -13.49
N LYS A 146 4.78 -13.37 -12.47
CA LYS A 146 5.67 -14.52 -12.64
C LYS A 146 4.93 -15.71 -13.27
N HIS A 147 3.67 -15.92 -12.91
CA HIS A 147 2.84 -16.95 -13.52
C HIS A 147 2.66 -16.70 -15.02
N PHE A 148 2.28 -15.49 -15.41
CA PHE A 148 2.14 -15.11 -16.82
C PHE A 148 3.45 -15.20 -17.61
N LEU A 149 4.58 -14.80 -17.02
CA LEU A 149 5.90 -14.92 -17.65
C LEU A 149 6.37 -16.38 -17.83
N LYS A 150 5.81 -17.30 -17.02
CA LYS A 150 6.09 -18.74 -17.14
C LYS A 150 5.30 -19.37 -18.29
N GLU A 151 4.04 -18.99 -18.45
CA GLU A 151 3.18 -19.52 -19.52
C GLU A 151 3.61 -19.06 -20.91
N LYS A 152 4.07 -17.81 -21.05
CA LYS A 152 4.52 -17.26 -22.34
C LYS A 152 5.79 -17.94 -22.91
N ASN A 153 6.50 -18.73 -22.11
CA ASN A 153 7.73 -19.42 -22.50
C ASN A 153 7.55 -20.95 -22.66
N LYS A 154 6.31 -21.41 -22.67
CA LYS A 154 5.91 -22.77 -23.10
C LYS A 154 5.39 -22.71 -24.53
#